data_04d1b2ca39657be155367e9fea1848f7
#
_entry.id   04d1b2ca39657be155367e9fea1848f7
#
_cell.length_a   1.000
_cell.length_b   1.000
_cell.length_c   1.000
_cell.angle_alpha   90.00
_cell.angle_beta   90.00
_cell.angle_gamma   90.00
#
_symmetry.space_group_name_H-M   'P 1'
#
loop_
_entity.id
_entity.type
_entity.pdbx_description
1 polymer ?
#
loop_
_entity_poly.entity_id
_entity_poly.type
_entity_poly.pdbx_seq_one_letter_code
_entity_poly.pdbx_strand_id
1 'polypeptide(L)'
;MLLLAVPIVAQQWHFTIDEYRDAARKELRGVRSVLVVNNALVQPNDFGHSTVLDGDHKSGISIPLNKALLYSLFSLTQTLDESGDFDAVELLDVSQNTSTNYYARQSLSASQVQNLIQTYEVDALLVLNQLVLYDVLEAFQTDEGGQYAYMQAFAQSHWSMYFADATRRSQTLSYADTLLWESKVEYTRTQALNQLPNREDALLYLASTLGESLGKSFVHSWVAVSRYLYDIDDTHIKAGLQSFRYQRWEEAIYHWQQVANEEAKGERLKVKGKDNKAAAVAAANIAIAYELLGDYSLACDYANEACRLFGALKTAWARQQQANIRYYLEQLRAKQAKEGAR
;
A
#
# COMPACT_ATOMS: atom_id res chain seq x y z
N MET A 1 30.53 21.98 35.91
CA MET A 1 29.60 22.23 34.82
C MET A 1 29.78 21.11 33.80
N LEU A 2 28.95 20.04 33.94
CA LEU A 2 29.00 18.88 33.03
C LEU A 2 28.28 19.29 31.74
N LEU A 3 29.00 19.50 30.66
CA LEU A 3 28.45 19.56 29.32
C LEU A 3 28.01 18.16 28.92
N LEU A 4 26.70 17.89 29.04
CA LEU A 4 26.06 16.75 28.42
C LEU A 4 26.18 16.92 26.90
N ALA A 5 27.11 16.16 26.30
CA ALA A 5 27.15 16.02 24.84
C ALA A 5 25.85 15.36 24.38
N VAL A 6 24.90 16.14 23.89
CA VAL A 6 23.72 15.63 23.20
C VAL A 6 24.24 14.88 21.96
N PRO A 7 23.95 13.60 21.78
CA PRO A 7 24.38 12.89 20.57
C PRO A 7 23.70 13.58 19.39
N ILE A 8 24.50 14.11 18.46
CA ILE A 8 24.00 14.63 17.17
C ILE A 8 23.45 13.40 16.42
N VAL A 9 22.16 13.18 16.56
CA VAL A 9 21.43 12.19 15.76
C VAL A 9 21.41 12.74 14.34
N ALA A 10 21.83 11.95 13.36
CA ALA A 10 21.70 12.34 11.96
C ALA A 10 20.22 12.59 11.68
N GLN A 11 19.91 13.79 11.22
CA GLN A 11 18.55 14.14 10.84
C GLN A 11 18.23 13.44 9.50
N GLN A 12 17.05 12.87 9.38
CA GLN A 12 16.57 12.30 8.13
C GLN A 12 15.59 13.27 7.47
N TRP A 13 15.81 13.53 6.19
CA TRP A 13 14.84 14.26 5.38
C TRP A 13 14.03 13.29 4.56
N HIS A 14 12.73 13.20 4.86
CA HIS A 14 11.77 12.32 4.19
C HIS A 14 11.13 13.02 3.00
N PHE A 15 10.98 12.28 1.91
CA PHE A 15 10.24 12.70 0.73
C PHE A 15 9.62 11.49 0.05
N THR A 16 8.69 11.72 -0.86
CA THR A 16 8.05 10.66 -1.64
C THR A 16 8.45 10.78 -3.10
N ILE A 17 8.59 9.63 -3.75
CA ILE A 17 8.71 9.50 -5.20
C ILE A 17 7.57 8.62 -5.68
N ASP A 18 7.05 8.91 -6.88
CA ASP A 18 6.06 8.06 -7.51
C ASP A 18 6.77 6.97 -8.32
N GLU A 19 6.47 5.72 -8.00
CA GLU A 19 6.98 4.55 -8.72
C GLU A 19 5.87 3.93 -9.56
N TYR A 20 6.17 3.72 -10.84
CA TYR A 20 5.30 2.93 -11.70
C TYR A 20 5.49 1.45 -11.40
N ARG A 21 4.42 0.79 -10.95
CA ARG A 21 4.42 -0.63 -10.61
C ARG A 21 3.56 -1.41 -11.58
N ASP A 22 4.09 -2.57 -12.00
CA ASP A 22 3.31 -3.53 -12.75
C ASP A 22 2.15 -4.07 -11.88
N ALA A 23 1.08 -4.48 -12.55
CA ALA A 23 -0.02 -5.17 -11.94
C ALA A 23 0.50 -6.34 -11.06
N ALA A 24 0.04 -6.38 -9.81
CA ALA A 24 0.41 -7.46 -8.88
C ALA A 24 -0.20 -8.80 -9.35
N ARG A 25 -1.37 -8.74 -9.99
CA ARG A 25 -2.09 -9.87 -10.56
C ARG A 25 -1.96 -9.85 -12.08
N LYS A 26 -1.68 -11.01 -12.66
CA LYS A 26 -1.42 -11.15 -14.10
C LYS A 26 -2.59 -11.82 -14.84
N GLU A 27 -3.66 -12.11 -14.13
CA GLU A 27 -4.80 -12.85 -14.66
C GLU A 27 -5.48 -12.11 -15.82
N LEU A 28 -5.51 -10.78 -15.80
CA LEU A 28 -6.07 -9.96 -16.87
C LEU A 28 -5.03 -9.51 -17.92
N ARG A 29 -3.80 -10.02 -17.86
CA ARG A 29 -2.78 -9.64 -18.84
C ARG A 29 -3.20 -10.04 -20.26
N GLY A 30 -3.16 -9.08 -21.19
CA GLY A 30 -3.55 -9.26 -22.59
C GLY A 30 -5.07 -9.26 -22.83
N VAL A 31 -5.87 -8.99 -21.82
CA VAL A 31 -7.29 -8.69 -21.92
C VAL A 31 -7.42 -7.22 -22.30
N ARG A 32 -8.30 -6.88 -23.27
CA ARG A 32 -8.53 -5.52 -23.74
C ARG A 32 -9.86 -4.96 -23.26
N SER A 33 -10.84 -5.83 -23.05
CA SER A 33 -12.16 -5.43 -22.61
C SER A 33 -12.66 -6.32 -21.46
N VAL A 34 -13.25 -5.68 -20.43
CA VAL A 34 -13.69 -6.34 -19.20
C VAL A 34 -15.14 -5.96 -18.90
N LEU A 35 -15.99 -6.95 -18.62
CA LEU A 35 -17.30 -6.74 -18.02
C LEU A 35 -17.24 -7.14 -16.54
N VAL A 36 -17.45 -6.17 -15.65
CA VAL A 36 -17.66 -6.42 -14.22
C VAL A 36 -19.12 -6.78 -13.98
N VAL A 37 -19.37 -7.93 -13.38
CA VAL A 37 -20.73 -8.50 -13.28
C VAL A 37 -21.11 -8.68 -11.82
N ASN A 38 -22.28 -8.17 -11.45
CA ASN A 38 -22.91 -8.51 -10.19
C ASN A 38 -23.59 -9.89 -10.28
N ASN A 39 -23.12 -10.85 -9.49
CA ASN A 39 -23.77 -12.15 -9.28
C ASN A 39 -23.99 -12.42 -7.77
N ALA A 40 -23.79 -11.40 -6.94
CA ALA A 40 -23.97 -11.51 -5.50
C ALA A 40 -25.39 -11.13 -5.08
N LEU A 41 -25.79 -11.67 -3.94
CA LEU A 41 -26.99 -11.25 -3.22
C LEU A 41 -26.63 -10.24 -2.14
N VAL A 42 -27.56 -9.36 -1.82
CA VAL A 42 -27.42 -8.42 -0.70
C VAL A 42 -27.32 -9.18 0.61
N GLN A 43 -26.36 -8.81 1.44
CA GLN A 43 -26.17 -9.38 2.77
C GLN A 43 -27.39 -9.08 3.66
N PRO A 44 -27.88 -10.05 4.48
CA PRO A 44 -28.90 -9.78 5.50
C PRO A 44 -28.40 -8.71 6.48
N ASN A 45 -29.27 -7.76 6.80
CA ASN A 45 -28.91 -6.57 7.61
C ASN A 45 -28.47 -6.91 9.04
N ASP A 46 -28.87 -8.05 9.57
CA ASP A 46 -28.55 -8.52 10.92
C ASP A 46 -27.36 -9.49 10.97
N PHE A 47 -26.72 -9.72 9.83
CA PHE A 47 -25.62 -10.65 9.72
C PHE A 47 -24.27 -9.95 9.89
N GLY A 48 -23.48 -10.42 10.88
CA GLY A 48 -22.06 -10.05 11.02
C GLY A 48 -21.79 -8.77 11.84
N HIS A 49 -22.80 -8.20 12.51
CA HIS A 49 -22.66 -6.96 13.25
C HIS A 49 -22.76 -7.21 14.76
N SER A 50 -21.77 -6.69 15.52
CA SER A 50 -21.76 -6.82 16.97
C SER A 50 -21.38 -5.51 17.66
N THR A 51 -21.76 -5.40 18.93
CA THR A 51 -21.37 -4.30 19.80
C THR A 51 -20.98 -4.87 21.16
N VAL A 52 -19.88 -4.41 21.72
CA VAL A 52 -19.39 -4.78 23.05
C VAL A 52 -19.25 -3.51 23.88
N LEU A 53 -20.00 -3.41 24.97
CA LEU A 53 -19.97 -2.23 25.86
C LEU A 53 -19.64 -2.69 27.28
N ASP A 54 -18.47 -2.31 27.79
CA ASP A 54 -17.94 -2.76 29.10
C ASP A 54 -18.00 -4.29 29.30
N GLY A 55 -17.73 -5.06 28.25
CA GLY A 55 -17.81 -6.50 28.24
C GLY A 55 -19.17 -7.11 27.91
N ASP A 56 -20.23 -6.31 27.86
CA ASP A 56 -21.57 -6.78 27.44
C ASP A 56 -21.62 -6.90 25.92
N HIS A 57 -21.76 -8.12 25.43
CA HIS A 57 -21.82 -8.44 24.00
C HIS A 57 -23.25 -8.47 23.47
N LYS A 58 -23.51 -7.69 22.40
CA LYS A 58 -24.77 -7.69 21.64
C LYS A 58 -24.49 -8.05 20.19
N SER A 59 -25.21 -9.02 19.65
CA SER A 59 -25.20 -9.43 18.24
C SER A 59 -26.56 -9.19 17.61
N GLY A 60 -26.69 -9.43 16.30
CA GLY A 60 -27.95 -9.25 15.57
C GLY A 60 -28.37 -7.78 15.40
N ILE A 61 -27.40 -6.87 15.37
CA ILE A 61 -27.65 -5.46 15.10
C ILE A 61 -27.93 -5.32 13.62
N SER A 62 -29.04 -4.66 13.25
CA SER A 62 -29.41 -4.46 11.86
C SER A 62 -28.75 -3.21 11.28
N ILE A 63 -27.97 -3.40 10.21
CA ILE A 63 -27.32 -2.33 9.45
C ILE A 63 -27.69 -2.52 7.98
N PRO A 64 -28.34 -1.54 7.32
CA PRO A 64 -28.72 -1.68 5.92
C PRO A 64 -27.50 -1.55 5.01
N LEU A 65 -27.22 -2.63 4.24
CA LEU A 65 -26.06 -2.70 3.34
C LEU A 65 -26.47 -2.83 1.86
N ASN A 66 -27.67 -2.39 1.51
CA ASN A 66 -28.21 -2.51 0.15
C ASN A 66 -27.33 -1.92 -0.94
N LYS A 67 -26.53 -0.89 -0.60
CA LYS A 67 -25.63 -0.20 -1.53
C LYS A 67 -24.20 -0.79 -1.57
N ALA A 68 -23.85 -1.67 -0.64
CA ALA A 68 -22.48 -2.14 -0.50
C ALA A 68 -21.94 -2.84 -1.76
N LEU A 69 -22.78 -3.67 -2.40
CA LEU A 69 -22.43 -4.32 -3.67
C LEU A 69 -22.11 -3.30 -4.76
N LEU A 70 -22.99 -2.30 -4.92
CA LEU A 70 -22.79 -1.26 -5.93
C LEU A 70 -21.53 -0.46 -5.67
N TYR A 71 -21.24 -0.07 -4.42
CA TYR A 71 -20.02 0.66 -4.07
C TYR A 71 -18.75 -0.14 -4.42
N SER A 72 -18.72 -1.43 -4.07
CA SER A 72 -17.57 -2.28 -4.38
C SER A 72 -17.38 -2.50 -5.88
N LEU A 73 -18.45 -2.79 -6.61
CA LEU A 73 -18.44 -3.00 -8.06
C LEU A 73 -18.05 -1.72 -8.81
N PHE A 74 -18.64 -0.58 -8.43
CA PHE A 74 -18.38 0.70 -9.06
C PHE A 74 -16.92 1.13 -8.87
N SER A 75 -16.38 1.04 -7.65
CA SER A 75 -14.99 1.40 -7.38
C SER A 75 -13.99 0.50 -8.11
N LEU A 76 -14.29 -0.81 -8.20
CA LEU A 76 -13.49 -1.72 -9.02
C LEU A 76 -13.52 -1.31 -10.49
N THR A 77 -14.72 -1.12 -11.06
CA THR A 77 -14.91 -0.74 -12.47
C THR A 77 -14.20 0.56 -12.78
N GLN A 78 -14.40 1.57 -11.95
CA GLN A 78 -13.75 2.88 -12.09
C GLN A 78 -12.21 2.75 -12.06
N THR A 79 -11.67 1.97 -11.12
CA THR A 79 -10.21 1.77 -11.03
C THR A 79 -9.63 1.08 -12.26
N LEU A 80 -10.33 0.11 -12.82
CA LEU A 80 -9.92 -0.55 -14.05
C LEU A 80 -9.98 0.40 -15.25
N ASP A 81 -11.07 1.17 -15.39
CA ASP A 81 -11.31 2.09 -16.50
C ASP A 81 -10.30 3.26 -16.48
N GLU A 82 -10.10 3.90 -15.33
CA GLU A 82 -9.17 5.02 -15.16
C GLU A 82 -7.70 4.63 -15.33
N SER A 83 -7.36 3.34 -15.26
CA SER A 83 -5.98 2.86 -15.42
C SER A 83 -5.42 3.06 -16.82
N GLY A 84 -6.28 3.02 -17.84
CA GLY A 84 -5.89 3.02 -19.24
C GLY A 84 -5.27 1.70 -19.72
N ASP A 85 -5.30 0.64 -18.91
CA ASP A 85 -4.78 -0.69 -19.28
C ASP A 85 -5.77 -1.48 -20.15
N PHE A 86 -7.03 -1.04 -20.21
CA PHE A 86 -8.13 -1.67 -20.95
C PHE A 86 -8.73 -0.68 -21.97
N ASP A 87 -9.16 -1.20 -23.11
CA ASP A 87 -9.86 -0.40 -24.14
C ASP A 87 -11.31 -0.10 -23.74
N ALA A 88 -11.93 -0.99 -22.96
CA ALA A 88 -13.30 -0.84 -22.44
C ALA A 88 -13.47 -1.59 -21.12
N VAL A 89 -14.14 -0.94 -20.17
CA VAL A 89 -14.56 -1.54 -18.90
C VAL A 89 -16.03 -1.20 -18.68
N GLU A 90 -16.88 -2.21 -18.57
CA GLU A 90 -18.31 -2.04 -18.36
C GLU A 90 -18.76 -2.66 -17.05
N LEU A 91 -19.87 -2.16 -16.49
CA LEU A 91 -20.50 -2.66 -15.28
C LEU A 91 -21.91 -3.16 -15.55
N LEU A 92 -22.16 -4.42 -15.23
CA LEU A 92 -23.50 -4.99 -15.12
C LEU A 92 -23.88 -5.10 -13.63
N ASP A 93 -24.54 -4.08 -13.10
CA ASP A 93 -24.88 -3.94 -11.68
C ASP A 93 -26.11 -4.76 -11.26
N VAL A 94 -26.97 -5.10 -12.21
CA VAL A 94 -28.13 -5.97 -11.96
C VAL A 94 -27.67 -7.39 -11.67
N SER A 95 -28.05 -7.92 -10.49
CA SER A 95 -27.63 -9.27 -10.08
C SER A 95 -28.08 -10.32 -11.09
N GLN A 96 -27.14 -11.15 -11.52
CA GLN A 96 -27.37 -12.32 -12.36
C GLN A 96 -27.71 -13.57 -11.54
N ASN A 97 -27.67 -13.48 -10.20
CA ASN A 97 -27.99 -14.56 -9.29
C ASN A 97 -29.50 -14.72 -9.15
N THR A 98 -30.00 -15.91 -9.44
CA THR A 98 -31.44 -16.27 -9.30
C THR A 98 -31.76 -16.93 -7.97
N SER A 99 -30.78 -17.16 -7.10
CA SER A 99 -30.98 -17.73 -5.77
C SER A 99 -31.62 -16.71 -4.82
N THR A 100 -32.30 -17.20 -3.81
CA THR A 100 -32.74 -16.41 -2.65
C THR A 100 -31.88 -16.67 -1.40
N ASN A 101 -30.93 -17.60 -1.49
CA ASN A 101 -30.08 -17.98 -0.36
C ASN A 101 -28.74 -17.28 -0.42
N TYR A 102 -28.56 -16.23 0.38
CA TYR A 102 -27.33 -15.46 0.52
C TYR A 102 -26.11 -16.34 0.88
N TYR A 103 -26.31 -17.39 1.67
CA TYR A 103 -25.22 -18.25 2.15
C TYR A 103 -24.72 -19.25 1.10
N ALA A 104 -25.49 -19.48 0.05
CA ALA A 104 -25.10 -20.35 -1.06
C ALA A 104 -24.44 -19.53 -2.18
N ARG A 105 -23.12 -19.55 -2.24
CA ARG A 105 -22.38 -18.96 -3.36
C ARG A 105 -22.71 -19.72 -4.64
N GLN A 106 -23.22 -19.01 -5.63
CA GLN A 106 -23.47 -19.56 -6.95
C GLN A 106 -22.54 -18.89 -7.97
N SER A 107 -21.91 -19.70 -8.80
CA SER A 107 -21.19 -19.21 -9.98
C SER A 107 -22.14 -19.15 -11.16
N LEU A 108 -21.84 -18.33 -12.15
CA LEU A 108 -22.57 -18.32 -13.43
C LEU A 108 -22.46 -19.68 -14.10
N SER A 109 -23.54 -20.14 -14.73
CA SER A 109 -23.52 -21.31 -15.61
C SER A 109 -22.71 -21.02 -16.89
N ALA A 110 -22.23 -22.06 -17.55
CA ALA A 110 -21.48 -21.90 -18.79
C ALA A 110 -22.28 -21.16 -19.87
N SER A 111 -23.60 -21.38 -19.94
CA SER A 111 -24.48 -20.68 -20.88
C SER A 111 -24.63 -19.18 -20.56
N GLN A 112 -24.72 -18.81 -19.27
CA GLN A 112 -24.73 -17.40 -18.85
C GLN A 112 -23.41 -16.71 -19.19
N VAL A 113 -22.28 -17.37 -18.90
CA VAL A 113 -20.94 -16.85 -19.24
C VAL A 113 -20.84 -16.57 -20.74
N GLN A 114 -21.19 -17.56 -21.60
CA GLN A 114 -21.12 -17.40 -23.05
C GLN A 114 -22.05 -16.28 -23.55
N ASN A 115 -23.27 -16.22 -23.04
CA ASN A 115 -24.24 -15.18 -23.40
C ASN A 115 -23.72 -13.77 -23.06
N LEU A 116 -23.15 -13.59 -21.85
CA LEU A 116 -22.60 -12.30 -21.43
C LEU A 116 -21.41 -11.89 -22.30
N ILE A 117 -20.45 -12.80 -22.54
CA ILE A 117 -19.30 -12.54 -23.40
C ILE A 117 -19.75 -12.11 -24.80
N GLN A 118 -20.73 -12.83 -25.38
CA GLN A 118 -21.21 -12.52 -26.73
C GLN A 118 -22.04 -11.23 -26.80
N THR A 119 -22.87 -10.97 -25.77
CA THR A 119 -23.75 -9.79 -25.75
C THR A 119 -22.98 -8.50 -25.57
N TYR A 120 -21.94 -8.52 -24.74
CA TYR A 120 -21.12 -7.35 -24.44
C TYR A 120 -19.82 -7.29 -25.25
N GLU A 121 -19.54 -8.32 -26.08
CA GLU A 121 -18.33 -8.41 -26.93
C GLU A 121 -17.03 -8.18 -26.15
N VAL A 122 -16.94 -8.79 -24.93
CA VAL A 122 -15.79 -8.58 -24.03
C VAL A 122 -14.84 -9.78 -24.00
N ASP A 123 -13.56 -9.51 -23.70
CA ASP A 123 -12.53 -10.54 -23.59
C ASP A 123 -12.60 -11.30 -22.25
N ALA A 124 -13.08 -10.63 -21.20
CA ALA A 124 -13.18 -11.24 -19.87
C ALA A 124 -14.38 -10.76 -19.06
N LEU A 125 -14.90 -11.65 -18.21
CA LEU A 125 -15.87 -11.33 -17.17
C LEU A 125 -15.17 -11.38 -15.81
N LEU A 126 -15.39 -10.37 -14.98
CA LEU A 126 -14.98 -10.33 -13.57
C LEU A 126 -16.26 -10.30 -12.71
N VAL A 127 -16.63 -11.46 -12.15
CA VAL A 127 -17.93 -11.72 -11.56
C VAL A 127 -17.85 -11.74 -10.05
N LEU A 128 -18.55 -10.81 -9.37
CA LEU A 128 -18.71 -10.82 -7.91
C LEU A 128 -19.76 -11.85 -7.53
N ASN A 129 -19.38 -12.91 -6.84
CA ASN A 129 -20.31 -13.97 -6.39
C ASN A 129 -20.81 -13.76 -4.96
N GLN A 130 -20.02 -13.10 -4.11
CA GLN A 130 -20.40 -12.78 -2.74
C GLN A 130 -19.56 -11.63 -2.21
N LEU A 131 -20.18 -10.74 -1.45
CA LEU A 131 -19.55 -9.75 -0.59
C LEU A 131 -20.04 -9.97 0.83
N VAL A 132 -19.12 -10.09 1.77
CA VAL A 132 -19.39 -10.23 3.20
C VAL A 132 -18.78 -9.06 3.93
N LEU A 133 -19.59 -8.35 4.71
CA LEU A 133 -19.18 -7.24 5.55
C LEU A 133 -19.59 -7.55 6.99
N TYR A 134 -18.68 -7.37 7.91
CA TYR A 134 -18.99 -7.48 9.33
C TYR A 134 -18.15 -6.48 10.13
N ASP A 135 -18.63 -6.12 11.32
CA ASP A 135 -17.95 -5.20 12.18
C ASP A 135 -18.19 -5.48 13.66
N VAL A 136 -17.25 -5.02 14.45
CA VAL A 136 -17.31 -4.99 15.91
C VAL A 136 -17.12 -3.54 16.34
N LEU A 137 -18.09 -3.02 17.08
CA LEU A 137 -18.00 -1.75 17.80
C LEU A 137 -17.77 -2.06 19.27
N GLU A 138 -16.67 -1.60 19.83
CA GLU A 138 -16.36 -1.82 21.25
C GLU A 138 -16.10 -0.49 21.97
N ALA A 139 -16.59 -0.39 23.21
CA ALA A 139 -16.29 0.71 24.11
C ALA A 139 -16.11 0.19 25.54
N PHE A 140 -15.06 0.66 26.19
CA PHE A 140 -14.69 0.22 27.52
C PHE A 140 -13.99 1.33 28.31
N GLN A 141 -13.95 1.15 29.63
CA GLN A 141 -13.19 2.01 30.53
C GLN A 141 -11.72 1.60 30.52
N THR A 142 -10.83 2.57 30.39
CA THR A 142 -9.38 2.35 30.49
C THR A 142 -8.95 2.24 31.97
N ASP A 143 -7.78 1.68 32.23
CA ASP A 143 -7.21 1.56 33.57
C ASP A 143 -7.05 2.92 34.28
N GLU A 144 -6.91 4.00 33.52
CA GLU A 144 -6.80 5.38 34.02
C GLU A 144 -8.16 6.05 34.28
N GLY A 145 -9.27 5.33 34.07
CA GLY A 145 -10.64 5.79 34.32
C GLY A 145 -11.29 6.55 33.18
N GLY A 146 -10.60 6.75 32.05
CA GLY A 146 -11.18 7.32 30.84
C GLY A 146 -12.00 6.30 30.04
N GLN A 147 -12.74 6.78 29.04
CA GLN A 147 -13.52 5.94 28.11
C GLN A 147 -12.87 5.92 26.74
N TYR A 148 -12.76 4.76 26.15
CA TYR A 148 -12.19 4.53 24.83
C TYR A 148 -13.15 3.70 24.00
N ALA A 149 -13.24 3.99 22.70
CA ALA A 149 -14.07 3.22 21.78
C ALA A 149 -13.30 2.98 20.48
N TYR A 150 -13.53 1.84 19.86
CA TYR A 150 -13.06 1.55 18.52
C TYR A 150 -14.13 0.80 17.73
N MET A 151 -14.03 0.90 16.40
CA MET A 151 -14.80 0.10 15.48
C MET A 151 -13.83 -0.57 14.50
N GLN A 152 -13.87 -1.89 14.45
CA GLN A 152 -13.14 -2.69 13.48
C GLN A 152 -14.14 -3.27 12.48
N ALA A 153 -13.93 -2.96 11.20
CA ALA A 153 -14.76 -3.46 10.12
C ALA A 153 -13.94 -4.36 9.19
N PHE A 154 -14.55 -5.43 8.71
CA PHE A 154 -13.96 -6.46 7.87
C PHE A 154 -14.81 -6.64 6.61
N ALA A 155 -14.14 -6.77 5.48
CA ALA A 155 -14.77 -7.09 4.21
C ALA A 155 -14.09 -8.29 3.57
N GLN A 156 -14.88 -9.16 2.96
CA GLN A 156 -14.39 -10.26 2.14
C GLN A 156 -15.26 -10.38 0.89
N SER A 157 -14.62 -10.42 -0.28
CA SER A 157 -15.26 -10.62 -1.57
C SER A 157 -14.79 -11.91 -2.24
N HIS A 158 -15.71 -12.57 -2.94
CA HIS A 158 -15.43 -13.77 -3.71
C HIS A 158 -15.81 -13.54 -5.17
N TRP A 159 -14.87 -13.78 -6.06
CA TRP A 159 -14.95 -13.48 -7.48
C TRP A 159 -14.70 -14.72 -8.32
N SER A 160 -15.28 -14.73 -9.53
CA SER A 160 -14.91 -15.64 -10.60
C SER A 160 -14.49 -14.84 -11.83
N MET A 161 -13.47 -15.31 -12.52
CA MET A 161 -13.03 -14.75 -13.79
C MET A 161 -13.26 -15.76 -14.91
N TYR A 162 -13.82 -15.28 -16.01
CA TYR A 162 -14.04 -16.06 -17.21
C TYR A 162 -13.47 -15.30 -18.40
N PHE A 163 -13.03 -16.03 -19.41
CA PHE A 163 -12.35 -15.46 -20.58
C PHE A 163 -13.03 -15.91 -21.88
N ALA A 164 -13.10 -15.03 -22.85
CA ALA A 164 -13.56 -15.34 -24.20
C ALA A 164 -12.60 -16.34 -24.89
N ASP A 165 -11.32 -16.21 -24.61
CA ASP A 165 -10.30 -17.16 -25.06
C ASP A 165 -10.47 -18.51 -24.36
N ALA A 166 -10.93 -19.51 -25.09
CA ALA A 166 -11.17 -20.88 -24.60
C ALA A 166 -9.89 -21.60 -24.13
N THR A 167 -8.71 -21.10 -24.46
CA THR A 167 -7.43 -21.65 -23.98
C THR A 167 -7.14 -21.24 -22.52
N ARG A 168 -7.77 -20.19 -22.04
CA ARG A 168 -7.63 -19.69 -20.67
C ARG A 168 -8.66 -20.35 -19.75
N ARG A 169 -8.18 -20.87 -18.65
CA ARG A 169 -9.06 -21.46 -17.63
C ARG A 169 -9.74 -20.38 -16.79
N SER A 170 -11.01 -20.61 -16.44
CA SER A 170 -11.69 -19.82 -15.44
C SER A 170 -10.93 -19.88 -14.11
N GLN A 171 -10.97 -18.80 -13.36
CA GLN A 171 -10.28 -18.67 -12.08
C GLN A 171 -11.24 -18.15 -11.02
N THR A 172 -10.97 -18.48 -9.77
CA THR A 172 -11.65 -17.89 -8.62
C THR A 172 -10.64 -17.17 -7.75
N LEU A 173 -11.04 -16.07 -7.17
CA LEU A 173 -10.22 -15.35 -6.21
C LEU A 173 -11.07 -14.87 -5.03
N SER A 174 -10.42 -14.73 -3.89
CA SER A 174 -10.96 -14.06 -2.71
C SER A 174 -10.08 -12.89 -2.37
N TYR A 175 -10.69 -11.80 -2.01
CA TYR A 175 -10.00 -10.59 -1.55
C TYR A 175 -10.63 -10.11 -0.26
N ALA A 176 -9.81 -9.71 0.71
CA ALA A 176 -10.28 -9.27 2.02
C ALA A 176 -9.49 -8.05 2.47
N ASP A 177 -10.15 -7.19 3.23
CA ASP A 177 -9.56 -6.00 3.82
C ASP A 177 -10.18 -5.71 5.19
N THR A 178 -9.49 -4.88 5.98
CA THR A 178 -9.89 -4.52 7.34
C THR A 178 -9.60 -3.06 7.59
N LEU A 179 -10.55 -2.34 8.18
CA LEU A 179 -10.36 -0.97 8.65
C LEU A 179 -10.63 -0.87 10.14
N LEU A 180 -9.87 0.00 10.80
CA LEU A 180 -9.98 0.30 12.22
C LEU A 180 -10.17 1.81 12.40
N TRP A 181 -11.17 2.19 13.16
CA TRP A 181 -11.37 3.55 13.65
C TRP A 181 -11.30 3.54 15.17
N GLU A 182 -10.62 4.52 15.73
CA GLU A 182 -10.38 4.64 17.15
C GLU A 182 -10.73 6.04 17.64
N SER A 183 -11.33 6.11 18.83
CA SER A 183 -11.53 7.38 19.51
C SER A 183 -10.24 7.81 20.23
N LYS A 184 -10.18 9.04 20.67
CA LYS A 184 -9.31 9.41 21.78
C LYS A 184 -9.92 8.92 23.10
N VAL A 185 -9.11 8.90 24.16
CA VAL A 185 -9.62 8.64 25.50
C VAL A 185 -10.43 9.85 25.95
N GLU A 186 -11.67 9.62 26.35
CA GLU A 186 -12.66 10.66 26.70
C GLU A 186 -13.18 10.47 28.13
N TYR A 187 -13.88 11.47 28.65
CA TYR A 187 -14.48 11.40 29.97
C TYR A 187 -15.74 10.52 30.01
N THR A 188 -16.47 10.44 28.92
CA THR A 188 -17.70 9.65 28.81
C THR A 188 -17.68 8.73 27.61
N ARG A 189 -18.37 7.60 27.72
CA ARG A 189 -18.54 6.64 26.60
C ARG A 189 -19.20 7.29 25.39
N THR A 190 -20.19 8.14 25.61
CA THR A 190 -20.89 8.85 24.51
C THR A 190 -19.93 9.74 23.74
N GLN A 191 -19.01 10.45 24.41
CA GLN A 191 -18.00 11.26 23.73
C GLN A 191 -17.03 10.38 22.90
N ALA A 192 -16.59 9.26 23.44
CA ALA A 192 -15.73 8.32 22.71
C ALA A 192 -16.45 7.75 21.46
N LEU A 193 -17.68 7.27 21.63
CA LEU A 193 -18.48 6.71 20.52
C LEU A 193 -18.78 7.75 19.43
N ASN A 194 -19.00 9.02 19.79
CA ASN A 194 -19.28 10.08 18.82
C ASN A 194 -18.08 10.47 17.94
N GLN A 195 -16.87 10.00 18.24
CA GLN A 195 -15.69 10.19 17.38
C GLN A 195 -15.60 9.14 16.29
N LEU A 196 -16.33 8.03 16.40
CA LEU A 196 -16.35 6.99 15.41
C LEU A 196 -17.34 7.35 14.27
N PRO A 197 -17.07 6.90 13.04
CA PRO A 197 -18.00 7.10 11.93
C PRO A 197 -19.30 6.32 12.17
N ASN A 198 -20.36 6.71 11.46
CA ASN A 198 -21.56 5.89 11.39
C ASN A 198 -21.21 4.52 10.81
N ARG A 199 -21.79 3.44 11.38
CA ARG A 199 -21.44 2.05 11.01
C ARG A 199 -21.79 1.72 9.55
N GLU A 200 -22.94 2.18 9.07
CA GLU A 200 -23.34 2.00 7.68
C GLU A 200 -22.34 2.67 6.75
N ASP A 201 -22.03 3.95 6.99
CA ASP A 201 -21.07 4.72 6.18
C ASP A 201 -19.69 4.09 6.18
N ALA A 202 -19.21 3.61 7.33
CA ALA A 202 -17.94 2.93 7.47
C ALA A 202 -17.86 1.62 6.67
N LEU A 203 -18.94 0.82 6.70
CA LEU A 203 -19.02 -0.44 5.95
C LEU A 203 -19.16 -0.20 4.45
N LEU A 204 -19.89 0.83 4.03
CA LEU A 204 -19.97 1.25 2.62
C LEU A 204 -18.61 1.77 2.13
N TYR A 205 -17.90 2.55 2.95
CA TYR A 205 -16.55 2.99 2.64
C TYR A 205 -15.59 1.80 2.49
N LEU A 206 -15.65 0.82 3.40
CA LEU A 206 -14.85 -0.39 3.31
C LEU A 206 -15.19 -1.22 2.05
N ALA A 207 -16.46 -1.32 1.67
CA ALA A 207 -16.86 -1.99 0.43
C ALA A 207 -16.26 -1.30 -0.81
N SER A 208 -16.27 0.04 -0.82
CA SER A 208 -15.65 0.85 -1.89
C SER A 208 -14.14 0.63 -1.95
N THR A 209 -13.44 0.75 -0.81
CA THR A 209 -11.97 0.56 -0.75
C THR A 209 -11.56 -0.87 -1.12
N LEU A 210 -12.37 -1.87 -0.79
CA LEU A 210 -12.15 -3.26 -1.18
C LEU A 210 -12.17 -3.41 -2.72
N GLY A 211 -13.15 -2.81 -3.39
CA GLY A 211 -13.26 -2.80 -4.85
C GLY A 211 -12.09 -2.10 -5.51
N GLU A 212 -11.77 -0.90 -5.03
CA GLU A 212 -10.62 -0.11 -5.49
C GLU A 212 -9.29 -0.87 -5.35
N SER A 213 -9.03 -1.43 -4.17
CA SER A 213 -7.80 -2.17 -3.88
C SER A 213 -7.67 -3.43 -4.73
N LEU A 214 -8.77 -4.13 -4.98
CA LEU A 214 -8.80 -5.25 -5.91
C LEU A 214 -8.50 -4.77 -7.34
N GLY A 215 -9.12 -3.68 -7.80
CA GLY A 215 -8.85 -3.08 -9.10
C GLY A 215 -7.37 -2.72 -9.28
N LYS A 216 -6.79 -2.03 -8.32
CA LYS A 216 -5.36 -1.68 -8.30
C LYS A 216 -4.44 -2.90 -8.40
N SER A 217 -4.88 -4.07 -7.96
CA SER A 217 -4.09 -5.29 -8.08
C SER A 217 -3.99 -5.83 -9.51
N PHE A 218 -4.92 -5.49 -10.39
CA PHE A 218 -4.96 -5.94 -11.79
C PHE A 218 -4.31 -4.98 -12.78
N VAL A 219 -4.11 -3.72 -12.37
CA VAL A 219 -3.64 -2.66 -13.26
C VAL A 219 -2.25 -2.18 -12.87
N HIS A 220 -1.59 -1.54 -13.82
CA HIS A 220 -0.40 -0.77 -13.53
C HIS A 220 -0.77 0.46 -12.71
N SER A 221 0.06 0.82 -11.75
CA SER A 221 -0.25 1.94 -10.87
C SER A 221 0.98 2.75 -10.48
N TRP A 222 0.78 4.05 -10.30
CA TRP A 222 1.75 4.90 -9.63
C TRP A 222 1.57 4.77 -8.12
N VAL A 223 2.64 4.43 -7.42
CA VAL A 223 2.63 4.27 -5.96
C VAL A 223 3.61 5.23 -5.35
N ALA A 224 3.14 6.08 -4.45
CA ALA A 224 4.01 6.95 -3.67
C ALA A 224 4.86 6.13 -2.71
N VAL A 225 6.17 6.18 -2.88
CA VAL A 225 7.14 5.44 -2.07
C VAL A 225 7.99 6.42 -1.29
N SER A 226 8.06 6.22 0.02
CA SER A 226 8.89 7.06 0.88
C SER A 226 10.38 6.76 0.68
N ARG A 227 11.16 7.82 0.57
CA ARG A 227 12.63 7.82 0.59
C ARG A 227 13.11 8.81 1.62
N TYR A 228 14.34 8.65 2.06
CA TYR A 228 14.94 9.60 3.01
C TYR A 228 16.42 9.79 2.70
N LEU A 229 16.87 11.02 2.86
CA LEU A 229 18.28 11.42 2.81
C LEU A 229 18.78 11.65 4.23
N TYR A 230 20.03 11.40 4.42
CA TYR A 230 20.70 11.67 5.68
C TYR A 230 21.32 13.06 5.68
N ASP A 231 21.05 13.82 6.73
CA ASP A 231 21.69 15.09 7.03
C ASP A 231 22.60 14.92 8.26
N ILE A 232 23.86 15.27 8.09
CA ILE A 232 24.84 15.33 9.17
C ILE A 232 25.62 16.63 9.06
N ASP A 233 26.29 17.02 10.14
CA ASP A 233 27.13 18.22 10.16
C ASP A 233 28.45 18.03 9.38
N ASP A 234 28.30 18.08 8.05
CA ASP A 234 29.39 17.97 7.07
C ASP A 234 29.09 18.90 5.89
N THR A 235 30.12 19.66 5.45
CA THR A 235 29.94 20.68 4.42
C THR A 235 29.51 20.11 3.08
N HIS A 236 30.07 18.98 2.64
CA HIS A 236 29.73 18.35 1.37
C HIS A 236 28.38 17.66 1.43
N ILE A 237 28.02 17.05 2.58
CA ILE A 237 26.68 16.49 2.77
C ILE A 237 25.62 17.58 2.66
N LYS A 238 25.80 18.71 3.33
CA LYS A 238 24.86 19.85 3.28
C LYS A 238 24.76 20.47 1.90
N ALA A 239 25.90 20.65 1.20
CA ALA A 239 25.91 21.16 -0.17
C ALA A 239 25.14 20.24 -1.12
N GLY A 240 25.37 18.92 -1.04
CA GLY A 240 24.65 17.94 -1.84
C GLY A 240 23.15 17.93 -1.53
N LEU A 241 22.74 18.03 -0.26
CA LEU A 241 21.32 18.15 0.12
C LEU A 241 20.69 19.43 -0.44
N GLN A 242 21.42 20.54 -0.48
CA GLN A 242 20.93 21.76 -1.08
C GLN A 242 20.70 21.58 -2.59
N SER A 243 21.68 21.03 -3.34
CA SER A 243 21.53 20.75 -4.77
C SER A 243 20.38 19.78 -5.03
N PHE A 244 20.24 18.74 -4.20
CA PHE A 244 19.15 17.77 -4.28
C PHE A 244 17.75 18.43 -4.12
N ARG A 245 17.58 19.37 -3.21
CA ARG A 245 16.32 20.14 -3.03
C ARG A 245 15.90 20.91 -4.28
N TYR A 246 16.88 21.32 -5.10
CA TYR A 246 16.65 21.98 -6.39
C TYR A 246 16.60 21.02 -7.58
N GLN A 247 16.50 19.71 -7.33
CA GLN A 247 16.45 18.65 -8.34
C GLN A 247 17.69 18.59 -9.23
N ARG A 248 18.85 19.03 -8.72
CA ARG A 248 20.13 18.97 -9.40
C ARG A 248 20.88 17.72 -8.93
N TRP A 249 20.43 16.56 -9.44
CA TRP A 249 20.87 15.26 -8.93
C TRP A 249 22.37 15.02 -9.14
N GLU A 250 22.91 15.33 -10.32
CA GLU A 250 24.33 15.16 -10.65
C GLU A 250 25.21 16.07 -9.81
N GLU A 251 24.78 17.31 -9.54
CA GLU A 251 25.50 18.24 -8.67
C GLU A 251 25.49 17.75 -7.21
N ALA A 252 24.39 17.18 -6.76
CA ALA A 252 24.29 16.57 -5.45
C ALA A 252 25.25 15.37 -5.32
N ILE A 253 25.29 14.49 -6.32
CA ILE A 253 26.21 13.35 -6.39
C ILE A 253 27.65 13.85 -6.35
N TYR A 254 28.00 14.89 -7.14
CA TYR A 254 29.33 15.48 -7.14
C TYR A 254 29.78 15.93 -5.72
N HIS A 255 28.93 16.66 -5.01
CA HIS A 255 29.21 17.09 -3.65
C HIS A 255 29.41 15.90 -2.69
N TRP A 256 28.57 14.91 -2.73
CA TRP A 256 28.67 13.73 -1.87
C TRP A 256 29.87 12.86 -2.19
N GLN A 257 30.33 12.80 -3.45
CA GLN A 257 31.54 12.09 -3.84
C GLN A 257 32.80 12.75 -3.27
N GLN A 258 32.81 14.06 -3.02
CA GLN A 258 33.97 14.74 -2.39
C GLN A 258 34.23 14.21 -0.97
N VAL A 259 33.22 13.73 -0.26
CA VAL A 259 33.37 13.09 1.05
C VAL A 259 34.31 11.89 0.97
N ALA A 260 34.15 11.01 -0.01
CA ALA A 260 35.03 9.85 -0.22
C ALA A 260 36.43 10.24 -0.74
N ASN A 261 36.49 11.27 -1.61
CA ASN A 261 37.77 11.76 -2.17
C ASN A 261 38.66 12.37 -1.11
N GLU A 262 38.14 13.19 -0.20
CA GLU A 262 38.88 13.77 0.92
C GLU A 262 39.36 12.71 1.91
N GLU A 263 38.59 11.68 2.14
CA GLU A 263 38.98 10.55 2.98
C GLU A 263 40.15 9.77 2.35
N ALA A 264 40.09 9.51 1.03
CA ALA A 264 41.16 8.83 0.29
C ALA A 264 42.46 9.61 0.26
N LYS A 265 42.41 10.96 0.21
CA LYS A 265 43.58 11.83 0.23
C LYS A 265 44.15 12.03 1.64
N GLY A 266 43.48 11.61 2.69
CA GLY A 266 43.85 11.83 4.08
C GLY A 266 43.75 13.31 4.52
N GLU A 267 43.02 14.13 3.76
CA GLU A 267 42.85 15.57 4.03
C GLU A 267 41.84 15.81 5.19
N ARG A 268 41.01 14.80 5.53
CA ARG A 268 40.15 14.85 6.72
C ARG A 268 40.95 14.59 7.98
N LEU A 269 40.86 15.49 8.93
CA LEU A 269 41.37 15.28 10.28
C LEU A 269 40.80 13.96 10.84
N LYS A 270 41.65 12.96 11.07
CA LYS A 270 41.29 11.62 11.57
C LYS A 270 40.68 11.69 12.97
N VAL A 271 39.44 12.12 13.07
CA VAL A 271 38.62 11.95 14.27
C VAL A 271 38.04 10.54 14.22
N LYS A 272 38.64 9.65 14.99
CA LYS A 272 38.29 8.20 15.05
C LYS A 272 36.80 7.98 15.05
N GLY A 273 36.21 7.44 13.95
CA GLY A 273 34.81 7.10 13.80
C GLY A 273 33.91 8.16 13.15
N LYS A 274 34.35 9.42 12.90
CA LYS A 274 33.54 10.44 12.20
C LYS A 274 33.59 10.26 10.68
N ASP A 275 34.73 9.90 10.15
CA ASP A 275 34.98 9.81 8.70
C ASP A 275 34.14 8.69 8.06
N ASN A 276 34.11 7.51 8.66
CA ASN A 276 33.32 6.39 8.17
C ASN A 276 31.80 6.66 8.21
N LYS A 277 31.31 7.51 9.12
CA LYS A 277 29.89 7.89 9.18
C LYS A 277 29.53 8.80 8.01
N ALA A 278 30.39 9.77 7.69
CA ALA A 278 30.13 10.69 6.59
C ALA A 278 30.17 9.95 5.23
N ALA A 279 31.13 9.06 5.02
CA ALA A 279 31.20 8.22 3.83
C ALA A 279 29.99 7.30 3.68
N ALA A 280 29.51 6.68 4.77
CA ALA A 280 28.30 5.84 4.75
C ALA A 280 27.06 6.66 4.38
N VAL A 281 26.92 7.86 4.94
CA VAL A 281 25.84 8.80 4.63
C VAL A 281 25.91 9.27 3.18
N ALA A 282 27.09 9.67 2.70
CA ALA A 282 27.30 10.09 1.32
C ALA A 282 26.90 8.98 0.33
N ALA A 283 27.37 7.75 0.56
CA ALA A 283 27.02 6.62 -0.29
C ALA A 283 25.52 6.34 -0.31
N ALA A 284 24.85 6.41 0.85
CA ALA A 284 23.40 6.22 0.92
C ALA A 284 22.64 7.31 0.15
N ASN A 285 23.04 8.57 0.28
CA ASN A 285 22.42 9.69 -0.43
C ASN A 285 22.67 9.60 -1.96
N ILE A 286 23.88 9.20 -2.37
CA ILE A 286 24.22 8.99 -3.80
C ILE A 286 23.35 7.88 -4.40
N ALA A 287 23.11 6.79 -3.68
CA ALA A 287 22.25 5.71 -4.15
C ALA A 287 20.83 6.20 -4.48
N ILE A 288 20.26 7.07 -3.65
CA ILE A 288 18.97 7.69 -3.88
C ILE A 288 18.99 8.59 -5.13
N ALA A 289 20.05 9.40 -5.32
CA ALA A 289 20.15 10.27 -6.48
C ALA A 289 20.25 9.47 -7.80
N TYR A 290 21.02 8.37 -7.82
CA TYR A 290 21.07 7.49 -8.99
C TYR A 290 19.74 6.75 -9.22
N GLU A 291 18.99 6.39 -8.19
CA GLU A 291 17.62 5.86 -8.34
C GLU A 291 16.73 6.86 -9.09
N LEU A 292 16.79 8.16 -8.74
CA LEU A 292 16.03 9.22 -9.39
C LEU A 292 16.48 9.50 -10.84
N LEU A 293 17.75 9.27 -11.13
CA LEU A 293 18.28 9.33 -12.49
C LEU A 293 17.97 8.09 -13.34
N GLY A 294 17.39 7.05 -12.73
CA GLY A 294 17.09 5.77 -13.39
C GLY A 294 18.29 4.83 -13.52
N ASP A 295 19.46 5.20 -13.05
CA ASP A 295 20.64 4.32 -13.07
C ASP A 295 20.61 3.37 -11.87
N TYR A 296 19.82 2.32 -11.99
CA TYR A 296 19.66 1.33 -10.92
C TYR A 296 20.91 0.51 -10.66
N SER A 297 21.82 0.42 -11.64
CA SER A 297 23.11 -0.26 -11.45
C SER A 297 23.98 0.50 -10.47
N LEU A 298 24.23 1.78 -10.73
CA LEU A 298 24.99 2.64 -9.83
C LEU A 298 24.28 2.82 -8.48
N ALA A 299 22.94 2.94 -8.48
CA ALA A 299 22.17 2.99 -7.24
C ALA A 299 22.42 1.76 -6.35
N CYS A 300 22.44 0.55 -6.93
CA CYS A 300 22.76 -0.70 -6.23
C CYS A 300 24.19 -0.72 -5.69
N ASP A 301 25.16 -0.26 -6.49
CA ASP A 301 26.57 -0.24 -6.09
C ASP A 301 26.79 0.68 -4.88
N TYR A 302 26.24 1.89 -4.92
CA TYR A 302 26.33 2.84 -3.82
C TYR A 302 25.53 2.39 -2.58
N ALA A 303 24.37 1.74 -2.75
CA ALA A 303 23.63 1.17 -1.64
C ALA A 303 24.39 0.00 -0.97
N ASN A 304 25.07 -0.86 -1.76
CA ASN A 304 25.96 -1.89 -1.23
C ASN A 304 27.11 -1.29 -0.43
N GLU A 305 27.75 -0.25 -0.96
CA GLU A 305 28.83 0.44 -0.27
C GLU A 305 28.35 1.09 1.04
N ALA A 306 27.20 1.77 1.02
CA ALA A 306 26.58 2.31 2.24
C ALA A 306 26.31 1.21 3.27
N CYS A 307 25.78 0.07 2.85
CA CYS A 307 25.52 -1.08 3.72
C CYS A 307 26.81 -1.61 4.36
N ARG A 308 27.91 -1.69 3.59
CA ARG A 308 29.24 -2.10 4.07
C ARG A 308 29.79 -1.12 5.09
N LEU A 309 29.72 0.19 4.80
CA LEU A 309 30.23 1.26 5.64
C LEU A 309 29.43 1.38 6.96
N PHE A 310 28.10 1.34 6.92
CA PHE A 310 27.27 1.30 8.13
C PHE A 310 27.54 0.07 8.97
N GLY A 311 27.81 -1.09 8.36
CA GLY A 311 28.15 -2.32 9.04
C GLY A 311 29.48 -2.26 9.78
N ALA A 312 30.43 -1.44 9.32
CA ALA A 312 31.71 -1.20 10.00
C ALA A 312 31.56 -0.30 11.25
N LEU A 313 30.47 0.47 11.36
CA LEU A 313 30.16 1.33 12.50
C LEU A 313 29.46 0.54 13.60
N LYS A 314 30.09 0.41 14.78
CA LYS A 314 29.60 -0.43 15.89
C LYS A 314 28.50 0.24 16.75
N THR A 315 27.72 1.19 16.19
CA THR A 315 26.67 1.91 16.95
C THR A 315 25.29 1.30 16.68
N ALA A 316 24.36 1.44 17.65
CA ALA A 316 22.98 1.00 17.47
C ALA A 316 22.31 1.71 16.29
N TRP A 317 22.55 3.01 16.14
CA TRP A 317 22.06 3.79 15.01
C TRP A 317 22.54 3.24 13.67
N ALA A 318 23.83 2.95 13.52
CA ALA A 318 24.40 2.43 12.28
C ALA A 318 23.83 1.05 11.93
N ARG A 319 23.60 0.18 12.91
CA ARG A 319 22.95 -1.12 12.69
C ARG A 319 21.53 -0.97 12.16
N GLN A 320 20.78 0.00 12.69
CA GLN A 320 19.45 0.30 12.19
C GLN A 320 19.51 0.82 10.73
N GLN A 321 20.45 1.73 10.44
CA GLN A 321 20.60 2.25 9.08
C GLN A 321 21.06 1.16 8.10
N GLN A 322 21.94 0.27 8.52
CA GLN A 322 22.31 -0.89 7.71
C GLN A 322 21.12 -1.78 7.34
N ALA A 323 20.21 -2.03 8.29
CA ALA A 323 19.00 -2.80 8.02
C ALA A 323 18.09 -2.08 7.02
N ASN A 324 17.89 -0.76 7.19
CA ASN A 324 17.10 0.05 6.27
C ASN A 324 17.68 0.05 4.84
N ILE A 325 19.01 0.21 4.72
CA ILE A 325 19.68 0.18 3.41
C ILE A 325 19.63 -1.20 2.75
N ARG A 326 19.67 -2.30 3.52
CA ARG A 326 19.47 -3.65 2.98
C ARG A 326 18.09 -3.81 2.35
N TYR A 327 17.05 -3.38 3.04
CA TYR A 327 15.68 -3.41 2.52
C TYR A 327 15.55 -2.54 1.24
N TYR A 328 16.14 -1.36 1.25
CA TYR A 328 16.19 -0.48 0.08
C TYR A 328 16.93 -1.13 -1.11
N LEU A 329 18.06 -1.78 -0.85
CA LEU A 329 18.84 -2.49 -1.87
C LEU A 329 18.06 -3.63 -2.54
N GLU A 330 17.23 -4.35 -1.78
CA GLU A 330 16.34 -5.37 -2.35
C GLU A 330 15.33 -4.75 -3.34
N GLN A 331 14.79 -3.59 -3.02
CA GLN A 331 13.90 -2.84 -3.94
C GLN A 331 14.65 -2.40 -5.22
N LEU A 332 15.85 -1.86 -5.09
CA LEU A 332 16.67 -1.44 -6.24
C LEU A 332 17.03 -2.62 -7.15
N ARG A 333 17.40 -3.77 -6.60
CA ARG A 333 17.68 -4.99 -7.38
C ARG A 333 16.47 -5.47 -8.16
N ALA A 334 15.28 -5.38 -7.58
CA ALA A 334 14.05 -5.70 -8.27
C ALA A 334 13.78 -4.76 -9.46
N LYS A 335 14.11 -3.47 -9.33
CA LYS A 335 14.03 -2.49 -10.43
C LYS A 335 15.06 -2.76 -11.52
N GLN A 336 16.30 -2.99 -11.15
CA GLN A 336 17.40 -3.31 -12.07
C GLN A 336 17.09 -4.58 -12.89
N ALA A 337 16.54 -5.62 -12.26
CA ALA A 337 16.17 -6.86 -12.95
C ALA A 337 15.03 -6.63 -13.98
N LYS A 338 14.10 -5.72 -13.70
CA LYS A 338 13.03 -5.37 -14.64
C LYS A 338 13.54 -4.57 -15.84
N GLU A 339 14.51 -3.68 -15.63
CA GLU A 339 15.13 -2.89 -16.70
C GLU A 339 15.91 -3.79 -17.68
N GLY A 340 16.68 -4.74 -17.16
CA GLY A 340 17.42 -5.72 -17.98
C GLY A 340 16.54 -6.73 -18.73
N ALA A 341 15.25 -6.80 -18.42
CA ALA A 341 14.27 -7.68 -19.08
C ALA A 341 13.45 -6.98 -20.17
N ARG A 342 13.58 -5.68 -20.33
CA ARG A 342 12.99 -4.85 -21.40
C ARG A 342 13.95 -4.74 -22.56
#